data_d79c3143da40a2debfac068f2d0d7308
#
_entry.id   d79c3143da40a2debfac068f2d0d7308
#
_cell.length_a   1.000
_cell.length_b   1.000
_cell.length_c   1.000
_cell.angle_alpha   90.00
_cell.angle_beta   90.00
_cell.angle_gamma   90.00
#
_symmetry.space_group_name_H-M   'P 1'
#
loop_
_entity.id
_entity.type
_entity.pdbx_description
1 polymer ?
#
loop_
_entity_poly.entity_id
_entity_poly.type
_entity_poly.pdbx_seq_one_letter_code
_entity_poly.pdbx_strand_id
1 'polypeptide(L)'
;MAAIITNKFRINNAEQFTESFSETASETYYLFIGRAHSWASDVDVQGNTIAEGTDASPPTPNDDVTSEFYNWDDMLGAKLIASTDVSRVIPRRNWATGTTYDMYEHNIGSANAAASGATNLFDSTYVVMNGAFAVYKVIENDGATASTVEPTSTSNSIFATSDGYRWKYMYSLTSAETLNFMSTDFIHASTDSTVSAAAVSGALDTALVVAGGSSYNTSSGATISAIPIRGDGANGVASVVISSGAVASCSITTAGTGYTFAYIRSADIIAATNAGGSGSGANINVIIPPKGGHGSDALIEL
;
A
#
# COMPACT_ATOMS: atom_id res chain seq x y z
N MET A 1 4.53 20.02 -27.43
CA MET A 1 3.92 18.89 -26.66
C MET A 1 4.45 19.00 -25.24
N ALA A 2 3.57 18.98 -24.25
CA ALA A 2 4.03 18.86 -22.86
C ALA A 2 4.64 17.47 -22.65
N ALA A 3 5.77 17.40 -21.93
CA ALA A 3 6.39 16.13 -21.58
C ALA A 3 5.47 15.37 -20.61
N ILE A 4 5.22 14.10 -20.87
CA ILE A 4 4.45 13.23 -19.97
C ILE A 4 5.43 12.41 -19.16
N ILE A 5 5.53 12.71 -17.86
CA ILE A 5 6.31 11.91 -16.91
C ILE A 5 5.37 10.92 -16.25
N THR A 6 5.54 9.63 -16.54
CA THR A 6 4.71 8.57 -15.98
C THR A 6 5.18 8.19 -14.57
N ASN A 7 4.30 7.60 -13.74
CA ASN A 7 4.68 7.07 -12.43
C ASN A 7 5.78 6.00 -12.54
N LYS A 8 5.74 5.14 -13.57
CA LYS A 8 6.80 4.16 -13.81
C LYS A 8 8.17 4.79 -14.02
N PHE A 9 8.23 5.92 -14.74
CA PHE A 9 9.48 6.64 -14.93
C PHE A 9 9.99 7.25 -13.62
N ARG A 10 9.09 7.83 -12.80
CA ARG A 10 9.47 8.37 -11.47
C ARG A 10 10.00 7.28 -10.54
N ILE A 11 9.33 6.12 -10.50
CA ILE A 11 9.76 4.97 -9.70
C ILE A 11 11.13 4.50 -10.15
N ASN A 12 11.33 4.31 -11.47
CA ASN A 12 12.62 3.89 -12.02
C ASN A 12 13.74 4.88 -11.68
N ASN A 13 13.50 6.19 -11.79
CA ASN A 13 14.51 7.19 -11.42
C ASN A 13 14.86 7.13 -9.93
N ALA A 14 13.87 6.94 -9.05
CA ALA A 14 14.12 6.79 -7.62
C ALA A 14 14.91 5.50 -7.31
N GLU A 15 14.61 4.41 -8.02
CA GLU A 15 15.34 3.15 -7.92
C GLU A 15 16.80 3.31 -8.35
N GLN A 16 17.05 3.89 -9.54
CA GLN A 16 18.39 4.14 -10.05
C GLN A 16 19.19 5.06 -9.12
N PHE A 17 18.57 6.11 -8.62
CA PHE A 17 19.24 7.01 -7.67
C PHE A 17 19.61 6.28 -6.37
N THR A 18 18.70 5.47 -5.81
CA THR A 18 18.97 4.67 -4.60
C THR A 18 20.09 3.64 -4.86
N GLU A 19 20.08 2.98 -6.02
CA GLU A 19 21.08 1.99 -6.43
C GLU A 19 22.48 2.61 -6.55
N SER A 20 22.58 3.84 -7.05
CA SER A 20 23.87 4.52 -7.27
C SER A 20 24.72 4.67 -5.99
N PHE A 21 24.11 4.64 -4.81
CA PHE A 21 24.83 4.65 -3.53
C PHE A 21 25.47 3.31 -3.16
N SER A 22 25.07 2.22 -3.79
CA SER A 22 25.52 0.85 -3.47
C SER A 22 26.34 0.19 -4.57
N GLU A 23 26.54 0.83 -5.71
CA GLU A 23 27.34 0.31 -6.81
C GLU A 23 28.84 0.21 -6.45
N THR A 24 29.54 -0.74 -7.08
CA THR A 24 30.99 -0.99 -6.83
C THR A 24 31.88 0.22 -7.15
N ALA A 25 31.46 1.04 -8.12
CA ALA A 25 32.08 2.32 -8.48
C ALA A 25 31.12 3.46 -8.17
N SER A 26 30.56 3.47 -6.96
CA SER A 26 29.58 4.47 -6.54
C SER A 26 30.13 5.88 -6.69
N GLU A 27 29.28 6.77 -7.15
CA GLU A 27 29.58 8.19 -7.12
C GLU A 27 29.61 8.69 -5.66
N THR A 28 30.37 9.73 -5.41
CA THR A 28 30.50 10.30 -4.07
C THR A 28 29.45 11.39 -3.88
N TYR A 29 28.51 11.16 -2.98
CA TYR A 29 27.44 12.10 -2.65
C TYR A 29 27.67 12.73 -1.29
N TYR A 30 27.42 14.02 -1.19
CA TYR A 30 27.40 14.74 0.07
C TYR A 30 26.05 15.39 0.27
N LEU A 31 25.47 15.19 1.46
CA LEU A 31 24.36 16.00 1.95
C LEU A 31 24.92 17.17 2.72
N PHE A 32 24.52 18.38 2.40
CA PHE A 32 24.84 19.55 3.21
C PHE A 32 23.56 20.19 3.73
N ILE A 33 23.70 20.84 4.87
CA ILE A 33 22.68 21.71 5.44
C ILE A 33 23.20 23.14 5.38
N GLY A 34 22.36 24.03 4.93
CA GLY A 34 22.70 25.43 4.77
C GLY A 34 21.64 26.33 5.38
N ARG A 35 21.87 27.63 5.26
CA ARG A 35 21.01 28.73 5.66
C ARG A 35 20.79 28.86 7.15
N ALA A 36 21.61 29.72 7.74
CA ALA A 36 21.55 30.07 9.17
C ALA A 36 20.41 31.06 9.51
N HIS A 37 19.81 31.71 8.50
CA HIS A 37 18.82 32.77 8.66
C HIS A 37 17.45 32.38 8.14
N SER A 38 16.39 32.97 8.70
CA SER A 38 15.04 32.79 8.20
C SER A 38 14.84 33.45 6.83
N TRP A 39 13.96 32.88 6.00
CA TRP A 39 13.67 33.44 4.67
C TRP A 39 13.09 34.85 4.70
N ALA A 40 12.38 35.17 5.78
CA ALA A 40 11.76 36.49 5.96
C ALA A 40 12.74 37.60 6.37
N SER A 41 13.94 37.24 6.84
CA SER A 41 14.93 38.19 7.36
C SER A 41 16.27 38.13 6.64
N ASP A 42 16.31 37.50 5.50
CA ASP A 42 17.55 37.36 4.73
C ASP A 42 18.00 38.68 4.10
N VAL A 43 19.29 38.89 4.09
CA VAL A 43 19.91 40.06 3.49
C VAL A 43 21.09 39.62 2.62
N ASP A 44 21.28 40.29 1.49
CA ASP A 44 22.46 40.08 0.65
C ASP A 44 23.73 40.61 1.35
N VAL A 45 24.87 40.36 0.75
CA VAL A 45 26.18 40.82 1.25
C VAL A 45 26.29 42.35 1.34
N GLN A 46 25.37 43.09 0.69
CA GLN A 46 25.26 44.55 0.76
C GLN A 46 24.26 45.01 1.83
N GLY A 47 23.58 44.10 2.54
CA GLY A 47 22.59 44.38 3.57
C GLY A 47 21.19 44.70 3.06
N ASN A 48 20.89 44.42 1.79
CA ASN A 48 19.53 44.56 1.23
C ASN A 48 18.70 43.34 1.57
N THR A 49 17.45 43.53 1.96
CA THR A 49 16.52 42.41 2.24
C THR A 49 16.21 41.62 0.97
N ILE A 50 16.51 40.32 0.96
CA ILE A 50 16.16 39.37 -0.09
C ILE A 50 14.96 38.55 0.39
N ALA A 51 13.82 39.20 0.64
CA ALA A 51 12.62 38.48 1.07
C ALA A 51 11.93 37.77 -0.12
N GLU A 52 12.41 36.60 -0.49
CA GLU A 52 11.82 35.78 -1.56
C GLU A 52 10.74 34.80 -1.07
N GLY A 53 10.55 34.67 0.23
CA GLY A 53 9.59 33.75 0.85
C GLY A 53 9.50 33.88 2.35
N THR A 54 8.97 32.85 3.00
CA THR A 54 8.92 32.70 4.45
C THR A 54 9.34 31.29 4.84
N ASP A 55 9.64 31.03 6.11
CA ASP A 55 9.98 29.67 6.59
C ASP A 55 8.83 28.69 6.39
N ALA A 56 7.58 29.16 6.42
CA ALA A 56 6.39 28.37 6.15
C ALA A 56 6.10 28.19 4.65
N SER A 57 6.64 29.05 3.81
CA SER A 57 6.52 29.02 2.35
C SER A 57 7.84 29.47 1.72
N PRO A 58 8.88 28.61 1.76
CA PRO A 58 10.18 28.94 1.17
C PRO A 58 10.07 29.09 -0.35
N PRO A 59 10.97 29.86 -0.97
CA PRO A 59 10.98 29.99 -2.43
C PRO A 59 11.25 28.63 -3.09
N THR A 60 10.71 28.48 -4.29
CA THR A 60 10.98 27.28 -5.11
C THR A 60 12.47 27.21 -5.44
N PRO A 61 13.16 26.08 -5.19
CA PRO A 61 14.56 25.93 -5.57
C PRO A 61 14.78 26.19 -7.05
N ASN A 62 15.80 26.96 -7.38
CA ASN A 62 16.27 27.15 -8.74
C ASN A 62 17.33 26.11 -9.10
N ASP A 63 17.14 25.46 -10.24
CA ASP A 63 18.16 24.61 -10.86
C ASP A 63 19.02 25.49 -11.77
N ASP A 64 19.92 26.25 -11.16
CA ASP A 64 20.68 27.32 -11.79
C ASP A 64 22.12 27.25 -11.28
N VAL A 65 23.07 27.08 -12.19
CA VAL A 65 24.50 27.03 -11.89
C VAL A 65 25.06 28.32 -11.28
N THR A 66 24.36 29.44 -11.41
CA THR A 66 24.80 30.71 -10.81
C THR A 66 24.54 30.79 -9.33
N SER A 67 23.59 30.01 -8.78
CA SER A 67 23.27 29.95 -7.36
C SER A 67 24.15 28.98 -6.56
N GLU A 68 24.94 28.13 -7.20
CA GLU A 68 25.86 27.20 -6.52
C GLU A 68 26.85 27.93 -5.60
N PHE A 69 27.27 29.13 -5.98
CA PHE A 69 28.21 29.94 -5.21
C PHE A 69 27.64 30.31 -3.83
N TYR A 70 26.36 30.66 -3.78
CA TYR A 70 25.68 31.02 -2.54
C TYR A 70 25.44 29.79 -1.65
N ASN A 71 25.24 28.62 -2.22
CA ASN A 71 25.09 27.38 -1.46
C ASN A 71 26.34 27.04 -0.64
N TRP A 72 27.54 27.36 -1.14
CA TRP A 72 28.78 27.14 -0.41
C TRP A 72 28.95 28.12 0.74
N ASP A 73 28.58 29.38 0.56
CA ASP A 73 28.66 30.39 1.59
C ASP A 73 27.67 30.16 2.74
N ASP A 74 26.51 29.62 2.44
CA ASP A 74 25.46 29.30 3.41
C ASP A 74 25.64 27.93 4.10
N MET A 75 26.62 27.12 3.69
CA MET A 75 26.80 25.78 4.22
C MET A 75 27.20 25.78 5.69
N LEU A 76 26.33 25.19 6.55
CA LEU A 76 26.58 25.01 7.98
C LEU A 76 27.31 23.69 8.29
N GLY A 77 27.10 22.68 7.48
CA GLY A 77 27.73 21.36 7.62
C GLY A 77 27.45 20.47 6.44
N ALA A 78 28.35 19.50 6.22
CA ALA A 78 28.21 18.51 5.18
C ALA A 78 28.51 17.11 5.73
N LYS A 79 27.81 16.10 5.22
CA LYS A 79 28.01 14.68 5.53
C LYS A 79 28.16 13.90 4.24
N LEU A 80 29.21 13.07 4.15
CA LEU A 80 29.32 12.03 3.12
C LEU A 80 28.19 11.03 3.30
N ILE A 81 27.45 10.74 2.23
CA ILE A 81 26.34 9.80 2.22
C ILE A 81 26.79 8.43 1.76
N ALA A 82 26.53 7.43 2.57
CA ALA A 82 26.71 6.03 2.25
C ALA A 82 25.36 5.36 1.95
N SER A 83 25.37 4.16 1.37
CA SER A 83 24.16 3.39 1.10
C SER A 83 23.27 3.15 2.34
N THR A 84 23.88 3.09 3.53
CA THR A 84 23.17 2.96 4.81
C THR A 84 22.48 4.23 5.29
N ASP A 85 22.75 5.36 4.67
CA ASP A 85 22.13 6.65 4.99
C ASP A 85 20.92 6.95 4.07
N VAL A 86 20.64 6.07 3.11
CA VAL A 86 19.58 6.24 2.11
C VAL A 86 18.56 5.11 2.26
N SER A 87 17.28 5.47 2.22
CA SER A 87 16.18 4.52 2.36
C SER A 87 14.96 4.93 1.54
N ARG A 88 14.19 3.94 1.11
CA ARG A 88 12.82 4.16 0.67
C ARG A 88 11.92 4.28 1.89
N VAL A 89 10.94 5.14 1.80
CA VAL A 89 9.99 5.38 2.88
C VAL A 89 8.56 5.34 2.36
N ILE A 90 7.63 4.97 3.25
CA ILE A 90 6.20 5.00 3.01
C ILE A 90 5.53 5.93 4.01
N PRO A 91 4.31 6.43 3.73
CA PRO A 91 3.58 7.26 4.67
C PRO A 91 3.37 6.54 6.00
N ARG A 92 3.70 7.23 7.10
CA ARG A 92 3.50 6.71 8.45
C ARG A 92 2.04 6.83 8.85
N ARG A 93 1.43 5.69 9.16
CA ARG A 93 0.09 5.61 9.75
C ARG A 93 0.16 4.71 10.97
N ASN A 94 0.05 5.29 12.16
CA ASN A 94 0.01 4.52 13.39
C ASN A 94 -1.37 3.91 13.54
N TRP A 95 -1.43 2.63 13.93
CA TRP A 95 -2.69 2.03 14.31
C TRP A 95 -3.31 2.75 15.51
N ALA A 96 -4.60 3.01 15.44
CA ALA A 96 -5.37 3.60 16.53
C ALA A 96 -6.74 2.95 16.60
N THR A 97 -7.18 2.60 17.82
CA THR A 97 -8.49 2.00 18.04
C THR A 97 -9.60 2.95 17.60
N GLY A 98 -10.65 2.41 17.00
CA GLY A 98 -11.79 3.18 16.50
C GLY A 98 -11.58 3.85 15.14
N THR A 99 -10.46 3.57 14.47
CA THR A 99 -10.15 4.09 13.14
C THR A 99 -10.56 3.08 12.07
N THR A 100 -11.21 3.56 11.01
CA THR A 100 -11.48 2.76 9.81
C THR A 100 -10.29 2.87 8.87
N TYR A 101 -9.70 1.73 8.52
CA TYR A 101 -8.63 1.64 7.54
C TYR A 101 -9.18 1.10 6.22
N ASP A 102 -8.59 1.55 5.11
CA ASP A 102 -8.87 0.96 3.82
C ASP A 102 -8.32 -0.46 3.77
N MET A 103 -8.90 -1.29 2.95
CA MET A 103 -8.29 -2.56 2.57
C MET A 103 -7.49 -2.40 1.28
N TYR A 104 -6.56 -3.31 1.04
CA TYR A 104 -5.88 -3.38 -0.24
C TYR A 104 -6.86 -3.81 -1.33
N GLU A 105 -6.98 -3.02 -2.38
CA GLU A 105 -7.67 -3.36 -3.62
C GLU A 105 -6.79 -2.99 -4.81
N HIS A 106 -6.59 -3.94 -5.73
CA HIS A 106 -5.75 -3.74 -6.92
C HIS A 106 -6.30 -2.69 -7.90
N ASN A 107 -7.56 -2.35 -7.79
CA ASN A 107 -8.31 -1.49 -8.70
C ASN A 107 -8.78 -0.18 -8.06
N ILE A 108 -8.14 0.26 -6.96
CA ILE A 108 -8.42 1.60 -6.41
C ILE A 108 -8.17 2.65 -7.49
N GLY A 109 -9.16 3.49 -7.71
CA GLY A 109 -9.14 4.53 -8.73
C GLY A 109 -10.31 5.48 -8.59
N SER A 110 -10.45 6.46 -9.49
CA SER A 110 -11.56 7.42 -9.47
C SER A 110 -12.95 6.77 -9.62
N ALA A 111 -13.02 5.58 -10.24
CA ALA A 111 -14.27 4.82 -10.39
C ALA A 111 -14.50 3.80 -9.24
N ASN A 112 -13.48 3.52 -8.45
CA ASN A 112 -13.51 2.63 -7.27
C ASN A 112 -12.66 3.26 -6.18
N ALA A 113 -13.20 4.28 -5.51
CA ALA A 113 -12.50 4.94 -4.41
C ALA A 113 -12.49 4.06 -3.17
N ALA A 114 -11.39 4.08 -2.41
CA ALA A 114 -11.28 3.45 -1.12
C ALA A 114 -12.27 4.06 -0.10
N ALA A 115 -12.49 3.40 1.03
CA ALA A 115 -13.41 3.87 2.07
C ALA A 115 -13.01 5.26 2.63
N SER A 116 -11.72 5.58 2.66
CA SER A 116 -11.19 6.91 3.02
C SER A 116 -11.47 7.99 1.96
N GLY A 117 -11.93 7.61 0.77
CA GLY A 117 -12.08 8.48 -0.39
C GLY A 117 -10.83 8.55 -1.27
N ALA A 118 -9.77 7.82 -0.95
CA ALA A 118 -8.57 7.76 -1.79
C ALA A 118 -8.86 7.16 -3.17
N THR A 119 -8.36 7.81 -4.22
CA THR A 119 -8.54 7.41 -5.61
C THR A 119 -7.28 6.81 -6.24
N ASN A 120 -6.28 6.55 -5.43
CA ASN A 120 -5.07 5.79 -5.78
C ASN A 120 -4.56 5.05 -4.55
N LEU A 121 -3.75 4.02 -4.77
CA LEU A 121 -3.31 3.14 -3.69
C LEU A 121 -2.35 3.84 -2.71
N PHE A 122 -1.54 4.78 -3.19
CA PHE A 122 -0.57 5.50 -2.36
C PHE A 122 -1.23 6.35 -1.25
N ASP A 123 -2.37 6.99 -1.57
CA ASP A 123 -3.11 7.82 -0.62
C ASP A 123 -4.01 7.00 0.32
N SER A 124 -4.27 5.73 -0.03
CA SER A 124 -5.11 4.82 0.73
C SER A 124 -4.46 4.42 2.08
N THR A 125 -5.29 4.19 3.09
CA THR A 125 -4.85 3.90 4.46
C THR A 125 -4.67 2.41 4.76
N TYR A 126 -4.43 1.59 3.73
CA TYR A 126 -4.34 0.12 3.85
C TYR A 126 -3.05 -0.40 4.53
N VAL A 127 -2.09 0.47 4.85
CA VAL A 127 -0.86 0.12 5.58
C VAL A 127 -0.82 0.86 6.90
N VAL A 128 -0.57 0.15 7.99
CA VAL A 128 -0.49 0.70 9.33
C VAL A 128 0.70 0.11 10.10
N MET A 129 1.23 0.89 11.04
CA MET A 129 2.26 0.46 11.97
C MET A 129 1.66 0.39 13.38
N ASN A 130 1.92 -0.69 14.10
CA ASN A 130 1.48 -0.84 15.48
C ASN A 130 2.45 -0.20 16.50
N GLY A 131 2.12 -0.25 17.79
CA GLY A 131 2.95 0.31 18.86
C GLY A 131 4.30 -0.39 19.07
N ALA A 132 4.49 -1.59 18.52
CA ALA A 132 5.75 -2.33 18.53
C ALA A 132 6.59 -2.16 17.26
N PHE A 133 6.28 -1.13 16.44
CA PHE A 133 6.93 -0.84 15.15
C PHE A 133 6.83 -1.95 14.11
N ALA A 134 5.83 -2.83 14.22
CA ALA A 134 5.49 -3.81 13.21
C ALA A 134 4.52 -3.21 12.19
N VAL A 135 4.77 -3.44 10.91
CA VAL A 135 4.01 -2.88 9.78
C VAL A 135 3.09 -3.96 9.21
N TYR A 136 1.84 -3.59 9.04
CA TYR A 136 0.77 -4.47 8.58
C TYR A 136 0.04 -3.89 7.37
N LYS A 137 -0.37 -4.78 6.49
CA LYS A 137 -1.25 -4.50 5.36
C LYS A 137 -2.64 -5.02 5.66
N VAL A 138 -3.65 -4.19 5.47
CA VAL A 138 -5.06 -4.58 5.61
C VAL A 138 -5.48 -5.37 4.37
N ILE A 139 -5.86 -6.61 4.55
CA ILE A 139 -6.38 -7.49 3.49
C ILE A 139 -7.90 -7.42 3.41
N GLU A 140 -8.56 -7.26 4.56
CA GLU A 140 -10.01 -7.11 4.67
C GLU A 140 -10.35 -6.23 5.88
N ASN A 141 -11.32 -5.32 5.74
CA ASN A 141 -11.67 -4.32 6.73
C ASN A 141 -13.10 -4.47 7.27
N ASP A 142 -13.67 -5.67 7.20
CA ASP A 142 -15.02 -6.00 7.67
C ASP A 142 -16.10 -5.03 7.15
N GLY A 143 -16.08 -4.75 5.84
CA GLY A 143 -17.03 -3.83 5.22
C GLY A 143 -16.86 -2.37 5.64
N ALA A 144 -15.63 -1.94 5.84
CA ALA A 144 -15.23 -0.60 6.27
C ALA A 144 -15.74 -0.23 7.69
N THR A 145 -15.71 -1.19 8.60
CA THR A 145 -15.94 -0.93 10.04
C THR A 145 -14.68 -0.40 10.72
N ALA A 146 -14.83 0.16 11.92
CA ALA A 146 -13.69 0.67 12.67
C ALA A 146 -12.88 -0.48 13.30
N SER A 147 -11.55 -0.47 13.14
CA SER A 147 -10.66 -1.42 13.81
C SER A 147 -10.58 -1.11 15.31
N THR A 148 -10.77 -2.12 16.14
CA THR A 148 -10.72 -2.01 17.60
C THR A 148 -9.71 -2.92 18.27
N VAL A 149 -9.09 -3.81 17.50
CA VAL A 149 -8.11 -4.77 17.98
C VAL A 149 -6.77 -4.57 17.24
N GLU A 150 -5.74 -4.18 17.98
CA GLU A 150 -4.40 -3.95 17.41
C GLU A 150 -3.81 -5.23 16.81
N PRO A 151 -3.33 -5.23 15.56
CA PRO A 151 -2.63 -6.37 15.00
C PRO A 151 -1.26 -6.53 15.69
N THR A 152 -0.98 -7.72 16.22
CA THR A 152 0.27 -8.00 16.94
C THR A 152 0.99 -9.25 16.46
N SER A 153 0.33 -10.09 15.65
CA SER A 153 0.94 -11.33 15.14
C SER A 153 2.01 -11.01 14.07
N THR A 154 3.17 -11.63 14.20
CA THR A 154 4.25 -11.59 13.20
C THR A 154 4.27 -12.82 12.29
N SER A 155 3.16 -13.56 12.24
CA SER A 155 3.00 -14.68 11.32
C SER A 155 3.16 -14.24 9.87
N ASN A 156 3.85 -15.05 9.07
CA ASN A 156 3.95 -14.85 7.63
C ASN A 156 2.67 -15.20 6.85
N SER A 157 1.66 -15.75 7.53
CA SER A 157 0.32 -15.98 6.97
C SER A 157 -0.61 -14.81 7.29
N ILE A 158 -1.64 -14.61 6.45
CA ILE A 158 -2.74 -13.70 6.76
C ILE A 158 -3.48 -14.21 8.00
N PHE A 159 -3.79 -13.31 8.92
CA PHE A 159 -4.50 -13.62 10.15
C PHE A 159 -5.68 -12.65 10.39
N ALA A 160 -6.65 -13.07 11.17
CA ALA A 160 -7.80 -12.27 11.54
C ALA A 160 -7.68 -11.78 12.99
N THR A 161 -8.19 -10.59 13.24
CA THR A 161 -8.45 -10.06 14.57
C THR A 161 -9.93 -10.19 14.91
N SER A 162 -10.31 -10.15 16.20
CA SER A 162 -11.69 -10.39 16.63
C SER A 162 -12.68 -9.29 16.24
N ASP A 163 -12.20 -8.17 15.70
CA ASP A 163 -12.97 -7.07 15.13
C ASP A 163 -13.31 -7.26 13.63
N GLY A 164 -13.02 -8.45 13.08
CA GLY A 164 -13.33 -8.79 11.68
C GLY A 164 -12.25 -8.40 10.68
N TYR A 165 -11.25 -7.62 11.05
CA TYR A 165 -10.14 -7.28 10.17
C TYR A 165 -9.28 -8.49 9.87
N ARG A 166 -8.73 -8.54 8.65
CA ARG A 166 -7.70 -9.50 8.24
C ARG A 166 -6.45 -8.75 7.84
N TRP A 167 -5.32 -9.18 8.40
CA TRP A 167 -4.03 -8.51 8.31
C TRP A 167 -2.97 -9.42 7.70
N LYS A 168 -2.07 -8.81 6.94
CA LYS A 168 -0.79 -9.41 6.54
C LYS A 168 0.32 -8.65 7.27
N TYR A 169 1.10 -9.35 8.07
CA TYR A 169 2.37 -8.82 8.58
C TYR A 169 3.34 -8.64 7.43
N MET A 170 4.02 -7.50 7.36
CA MET A 170 4.95 -7.15 6.29
C MET A 170 6.40 -7.19 6.79
N TYR A 171 6.72 -6.44 7.82
CA TYR A 171 8.04 -6.37 8.44
C TYR A 171 7.96 -5.61 9.78
N SER A 172 9.07 -5.61 10.53
CA SER A 172 9.22 -4.77 11.72
C SER A 172 10.42 -3.85 11.58
N LEU A 173 10.28 -2.61 12.01
CA LEU A 173 11.36 -1.65 12.05
C LEU A 173 12.33 -1.99 13.18
N THR A 174 13.62 -2.01 12.87
CA THR A 174 14.68 -2.08 13.86
C THR A 174 14.86 -0.75 14.58
N SER A 175 15.54 -0.75 15.73
CA SER A 175 15.85 0.50 16.44
C SER A 175 16.71 1.46 15.59
N ALA A 176 17.61 0.94 14.76
CA ALA A 176 18.43 1.75 13.86
C ALA A 176 17.60 2.39 12.76
N GLU A 177 16.69 1.66 12.12
CA GLU A 177 15.79 2.17 11.09
C GLU A 177 14.83 3.21 11.66
N THR A 178 14.30 2.96 12.87
CA THR A 178 13.46 3.91 13.58
C THR A 178 14.22 5.22 13.86
N LEU A 179 15.48 5.13 14.30
CA LEU A 179 16.29 6.31 14.62
C LEU A 179 16.68 7.11 13.37
N ASN A 180 17.01 6.41 12.27
CA ASN A 180 17.57 7.05 11.08
C ASN A 180 16.52 7.53 10.08
N PHE A 181 15.38 6.81 9.96
CA PHE A 181 14.45 7.00 8.84
C PHE A 181 13.00 7.26 9.25
N MET A 182 12.63 7.12 10.53
CA MET A 182 11.28 7.41 10.96
C MET A 182 11.11 8.90 11.27
N SER A 183 10.08 9.50 10.67
CA SER A 183 9.63 10.86 10.97
C SER A 183 8.19 10.88 11.47
N THR A 184 7.60 12.06 11.60
CA THR A 184 6.15 12.22 11.85
C THR A 184 5.31 11.68 10.69
N ASP A 185 5.82 11.78 9.45
CA ASP A 185 5.06 11.57 8.23
C ASP A 185 5.45 10.28 7.49
N PHE A 186 6.67 9.75 7.74
CA PHE A 186 7.23 8.62 7.01
C PHE A 186 7.86 7.57 7.92
N ILE A 187 7.87 6.32 7.44
CA ILE A 187 8.60 5.19 8.01
C ILE A 187 9.41 4.50 6.94
N HIS A 188 10.53 3.87 7.34
CA HIS A 188 11.35 3.03 6.48
C HIS A 188 10.54 1.88 5.88
N ALA A 189 10.72 1.61 4.58
CA ALA A 189 10.17 0.45 3.89
C ALA A 189 11.25 -0.63 3.77
N SER A 190 10.96 -1.82 4.27
CA SER A 190 11.87 -2.97 4.30
C SER A 190 11.14 -4.25 3.89
N THR A 191 11.86 -5.20 3.29
CA THR A 191 11.31 -6.51 2.97
C THR A 191 11.84 -7.55 3.95
N ASP A 192 10.92 -8.19 4.70
CA ASP A 192 11.24 -9.35 5.54
C ASP A 192 11.39 -10.60 4.67
N SER A 193 12.55 -11.25 4.74
CA SER A 193 12.86 -12.41 3.89
C SER A 193 11.96 -13.62 4.17
N THR A 194 11.48 -13.79 5.41
CA THR A 194 10.59 -14.89 5.79
C THR A 194 9.18 -14.67 5.22
N VAL A 195 8.71 -13.42 5.27
CA VAL A 195 7.43 -13.02 4.69
C VAL A 195 7.48 -13.13 3.17
N SER A 196 8.57 -12.66 2.56
CA SER A 196 8.80 -12.74 1.12
C SER A 196 8.83 -14.18 0.61
N ALA A 197 9.55 -15.06 1.30
CA ALA A 197 9.64 -16.48 0.94
C ALA A 197 8.30 -17.23 1.06
N ALA A 198 7.37 -16.74 1.90
CA ALA A 198 6.04 -17.32 2.08
C ALA A 198 4.98 -16.76 1.12
N ALA A 199 5.32 -15.73 0.35
CA ALA A 199 4.38 -15.15 -0.62
C ALA A 199 4.12 -16.10 -1.80
N VAL A 200 2.87 -16.12 -2.26
CA VAL A 200 2.45 -16.95 -3.38
C VAL A 200 1.88 -16.06 -4.48
N SER A 201 2.55 -16.07 -5.63
CA SER A 201 2.13 -15.26 -6.77
C SER A 201 0.71 -15.59 -7.22
N GLY A 202 -0.14 -14.55 -7.29
CA GLY A 202 -1.53 -14.69 -7.73
C GLY A 202 -2.42 -15.49 -6.78
N ALA A 203 -2.05 -15.65 -5.50
CA ALA A 203 -2.91 -16.25 -4.49
C ALA A 203 -4.02 -15.27 -4.09
N LEU A 204 -5.27 -15.66 -4.27
CA LEU A 204 -6.44 -14.84 -3.98
C LEU A 204 -6.80 -14.93 -2.51
N ASP A 205 -7.04 -13.80 -1.85
CA ASP A 205 -7.32 -13.75 -0.42
C ASP A 205 -8.70 -13.18 -0.07
N THR A 206 -9.24 -12.31 -0.93
CA THR A 206 -10.48 -11.58 -0.65
C THR A 206 -11.33 -11.42 -1.90
N ALA A 207 -12.64 -11.41 -1.72
CA ALA A 207 -13.62 -11.11 -2.76
C ALA A 207 -14.78 -10.27 -2.18
N LEU A 208 -15.12 -9.19 -2.86
CA LEU A 208 -16.15 -8.24 -2.45
C LEU A 208 -17.42 -8.42 -3.27
N VAL A 209 -18.57 -8.47 -2.62
CA VAL A 209 -19.88 -8.48 -3.30
C VAL A 209 -20.25 -7.06 -3.66
N VAL A 210 -20.13 -6.70 -4.93
CA VAL A 210 -20.53 -5.38 -5.46
C VAL A 210 -22.04 -5.34 -5.70
N ALA A 211 -22.61 -6.44 -6.19
CA ALA A 211 -24.04 -6.62 -6.35
C ALA A 211 -24.41 -8.08 -6.08
N GLY A 212 -25.41 -8.31 -5.23
CA GLY A 212 -25.81 -9.66 -4.83
C GLY A 212 -26.62 -10.42 -5.88
N GLY A 213 -27.14 -9.71 -6.88
CA GLY A 213 -28.06 -10.31 -7.86
C GLY A 213 -29.41 -10.73 -7.25
N SER A 214 -30.07 -11.71 -7.85
CA SER A 214 -31.36 -12.20 -7.39
C SER A 214 -31.62 -13.64 -7.84
N SER A 215 -32.67 -14.24 -7.27
CA SER A 215 -33.19 -15.57 -7.65
C SER A 215 -32.20 -16.74 -7.43
N TYR A 216 -31.20 -16.56 -6.58
CA TYR A 216 -30.38 -17.67 -6.06
C TYR A 216 -31.18 -18.51 -5.06
N ASN A 217 -30.56 -19.50 -4.43
CA ASN A 217 -31.22 -20.29 -3.37
C ASN A 217 -31.98 -19.40 -2.37
N THR A 218 -33.26 -19.68 -2.16
CA THR A 218 -34.14 -18.84 -1.32
C THR A 218 -33.97 -19.10 0.19
N SER A 219 -33.22 -20.13 0.59
CA SER A 219 -32.94 -20.39 2.00
C SER A 219 -31.98 -19.34 2.53
N SER A 220 -32.47 -18.48 3.43
CA SER A 220 -31.63 -17.46 4.07
C SER A 220 -30.54 -18.11 4.91
N GLY A 221 -29.28 -17.65 4.75
CA GLY A 221 -28.12 -18.24 5.37
C GLY A 221 -27.57 -19.48 4.66
N ALA A 222 -28.12 -19.88 3.50
CA ALA A 222 -27.57 -20.98 2.73
C ALA A 222 -26.16 -20.66 2.23
N THR A 223 -25.22 -21.56 2.49
CA THR A 223 -23.85 -21.47 1.96
C THR A 223 -23.74 -22.32 0.72
N ILE A 224 -23.39 -21.69 -0.40
CA ILE A 224 -23.07 -22.36 -1.66
C ILE A 224 -21.54 -22.48 -1.71
N SER A 225 -21.04 -23.72 -1.75
CA SER A 225 -19.62 -24.02 -1.66
C SER A 225 -19.05 -24.55 -2.97
N ALA A 226 -17.71 -24.67 -3.03
CA ALA A 226 -16.97 -25.23 -4.17
C ALA A 226 -17.20 -24.47 -5.49
N ILE A 227 -17.36 -23.15 -5.41
CA ILE A 227 -17.52 -22.28 -6.59
C ILE A 227 -16.15 -22.06 -7.22
N PRO A 228 -15.90 -22.49 -8.48
CA PRO A 228 -14.62 -22.26 -9.10
C PRO A 228 -14.42 -20.77 -9.43
N ILE A 229 -13.24 -20.26 -9.11
CA ILE A 229 -12.82 -18.93 -9.54
C ILE A 229 -12.19 -19.05 -10.92
N ARG A 230 -12.69 -18.25 -11.86
CA ARG A 230 -12.23 -18.20 -13.25
C ARG A 230 -11.19 -17.11 -13.42
N GLY A 231 -10.30 -17.28 -14.39
CA GLY A 231 -9.23 -16.37 -14.72
C GLY A 231 -8.10 -17.07 -15.45
N ASP A 232 -6.91 -16.51 -15.38
CA ASP A 232 -5.67 -17.08 -15.93
C ASP A 232 -4.90 -17.96 -14.94
N GLY A 233 -5.24 -17.88 -13.64
CA GLY A 233 -4.68 -18.74 -12.59
C GLY A 233 -5.38 -20.10 -12.47
N ALA A 234 -5.04 -20.84 -11.43
CA ALA A 234 -5.53 -22.20 -11.21
C ALA A 234 -5.94 -22.46 -9.75
N ASN A 235 -6.90 -23.40 -9.58
CA ASN A 235 -7.32 -23.99 -8.31
C ASN A 235 -7.96 -23.01 -7.29
N GLY A 236 -8.32 -21.79 -7.68
CA GLY A 236 -9.07 -20.88 -6.83
C GLY A 236 -10.50 -21.37 -6.63
N VAL A 237 -10.96 -21.39 -5.36
CA VAL A 237 -12.31 -21.79 -4.97
C VAL A 237 -12.90 -20.79 -4.01
N ALA A 238 -14.17 -20.46 -4.21
CA ALA A 238 -14.94 -19.59 -3.33
C ALA A 238 -16.16 -20.29 -2.74
N SER A 239 -16.72 -19.68 -1.71
CA SER A 239 -18.07 -19.93 -1.20
C SER A 239 -18.82 -18.61 -1.05
N VAL A 240 -20.15 -18.66 -1.21
CA VAL A 240 -21.02 -17.51 -0.99
C VAL A 240 -22.13 -17.84 0.01
N VAL A 241 -22.56 -16.85 0.76
CA VAL A 241 -23.73 -16.94 1.62
C VAL A 241 -24.87 -16.22 0.94
N ILE A 242 -26.05 -16.88 0.89
CA ILE A 242 -27.26 -16.32 0.29
C ILE A 242 -28.16 -15.74 1.38
N SER A 243 -28.69 -14.55 1.15
CA SER A 243 -29.74 -13.94 1.96
C SER A 243 -30.81 -13.37 1.05
N SER A 244 -32.06 -13.74 1.30
CA SER A 244 -33.22 -13.28 0.53
C SER A 244 -33.09 -13.49 -1.00
N GLY A 245 -32.43 -14.57 -1.42
CA GLY A 245 -32.23 -14.91 -2.82
C GLY A 245 -31.12 -14.13 -3.52
N ALA A 246 -30.33 -13.36 -2.78
CA ALA A 246 -29.17 -12.62 -3.27
C ALA A 246 -27.87 -13.11 -2.60
N VAL A 247 -26.74 -12.96 -3.25
CA VAL A 247 -25.42 -13.20 -2.66
C VAL A 247 -25.16 -12.09 -1.63
N ALA A 248 -25.05 -12.46 -0.35
CA ALA A 248 -24.80 -11.53 0.75
C ALA A 248 -23.32 -11.36 1.06
N SER A 249 -22.54 -12.44 0.99
CA SER A 249 -21.09 -12.41 1.16
C SER A 249 -20.39 -13.44 0.29
N CYS A 250 -19.12 -13.23 0.05
CA CYS A 250 -18.26 -14.16 -0.68
C CYS A 250 -16.95 -14.31 0.09
N SER A 251 -16.46 -15.55 0.23
CA SER A 251 -15.20 -15.86 0.88
C SER A 251 -14.36 -16.76 -0.02
N ILE A 252 -13.06 -16.49 -0.10
CA ILE A 252 -12.12 -17.38 -0.78
C ILE A 252 -11.79 -18.55 0.16
N THR A 253 -12.11 -19.77 -0.26
CA THR A 253 -11.85 -20.99 0.52
C THR A 253 -10.56 -21.69 0.13
N THR A 254 -10.12 -21.48 -1.12
CA THR A 254 -8.81 -21.91 -1.62
C THR A 254 -8.26 -20.79 -2.48
N ALA A 255 -7.10 -20.28 -2.10
CA ALA A 255 -6.51 -19.09 -2.74
C ALA A 255 -6.14 -19.33 -4.21
N GLY A 256 -5.81 -20.55 -4.59
CA GLY A 256 -5.24 -20.83 -5.91
C GLY A 256 -3.88 -20.18 -6.12
N THR A 257 -3.41 -20.13 -7.35
CA THR A 257 -2.12 -19.53 -7.71
C THR A 257 -2.13 -18.99 -9.13
N GLY A 258 -1.25 -18.02 -9.41
CA GLY A 258 -0.99 -17.55 -10.78
C GLY A 258 -2.04 -16.59 -11.34
N TYR A 259 -2.98 -16.11 -10.53
CA TYR A 259 -3.99 -15.17 -11.02
C TYR A 259 -3.40 -13.76 -11.23
N THR A 260 -3.62 -13.22 -12.44
CA THR A 260 -3.45 -11.79 -12.74
C THR A 260 -4.79 -11.12 -13.05
N PHE A 261 -5.81 -11.90 -13.35
CA PHE A 261 -7.22 -11.51 -13.31
C PHE A 261 -8.09 -12.67 -12.85
N ALA A 262 -9.18 -12.38 -12.17
CA ALA A 262 -10.10 -13.38 -11.66
C ALA A 262 -11.54 -12.86 -11.61
N TYR A 263 -12.50 -13.77 -11.77
CA TYR A 263 -13.93 -13.48 -11.65
C TYR A 263 -14.74 -14.71 -11.27
N ILE A 264 -15.95 -14.50 -10.77
CA ILE A 264 -16.92 -15.55 -10.44
C ILE A 264 -18.16 -15.32 -11.31
N ARG A 265 -18.63 -16.37 -12.01
CA ARG A 265 -19.84 -16.29 -12.84
C ARG A 265 -21.07 -16.75 -12.06
N SER A 266 -22.20 -16.09 -12.28
CA SER A 266 -23.50 -16.55 -11.75
C SER A 266 -23.79 -18.02 -12.10
N ALA A 267 -23.42 -18.46 -13.31
CA ALA A 267 -23.60 -19.85 -13.73
C ALA A 267 -22.78 -20.85 -12.87
N ASP A 268 -21.57 -20.45 -12.42
CA ASP A 268 -20.75 -21.31 -11.56
C ASP A 268 -21.32 -21.38 -10.13
N ILE A 269 -21.96 -20.30 -9.64
CA ILE A 269 -22.69 -20.31 -8.36
C ILE A 269 -23.89 -21.28 -8.43
N ILE A 270 -24.66 -21.25 -9.52
CA ILE A 270 -25.82 -22.12 -9.72
C ILE A 270 -25.42 -23.60 -9.86
N ALA A 271 -24.31 -23.88 -10.51
CA ALA A 271 -23.79 -25.22 -10.72
C ALA A 271 -23.07 -25.82 -9.50
N ALA A 272 -22.78 -25.01 -8.49
CA ALA A 272 -21.99 -25.42 -7.32
C ALA A 272 -22.81 -26.23 -6.30
N THR A 273 -22.14 -26.74 -5.29
CA THR A 273 -22.74 -27.55 -4.22
C THR A 273 -23.71 -26.73 -3.38
N ASN A 274 -24.87 -27.27 -3.08
CA ASN A 274 -26.00 -26.64 -2.38
C ASN A 274 -26.63 -25.45 -3.10
N ALA A 275 -26.30 -25.26 -4.38
CA ALA A 275 -26.95 -24.26 -5.21
C ALA A 275 -28.43 -24.58 -5.40
N GLY A 276 -29.21 -23.60 -5.73
CA GLY A 276 -30.63 -23.70 -6.04
C GLY A 276 -31.12 -22.41 -6.69
N GLY A 277 -32.29 -22.51 -7.32
CA GLY A 277 -32.85 -21.36 -8.02
C GLY A 277 -32.26 -21.16 -9.41
N SER A 278 -32.56 -20.01 -10.00
CA SER A 278 -32.11 -19.61 -11.36
C SER A 278 -31.35 -18.27 -11.30
N GLY A 279 -30.54 -18.09 -10.26
CA GLY A 279 -29.91 -16.82 -9.89
C GLY A 279 -29.13 -16.16 -11.02
N SER A 280 -29.15 -14.84 -11.03
CA SER A 280 -28.43 -14.01 -11.98
C SER A 280 -28.05 -12.65 -11.41
N GLY A 281 -27.18 -11.92 -12.08
CA GLY A 281 -26.85 -10.54 -11.78
C GLY A 281 -25.92 -10.34 -10.57
N ALA A 282 -25.40 -11.40 -9.95
CA ALA A 282 -24.33 -11.21 -8.95
C ALA A 282 -23.06 -10.68 -9.64
N ASN A 283 -22.51 -9.62 -9.02
CA ASN A 283 -21.22 -9.06 -9.39
C ASN A 283 -20.29 -9.15 -8.18
N ILE A 284 -19.24 -9.93 -8.29
CA ILE A 284 -18.27 -10.20 -7.23
C ILE A 284 -16.89 -9.75 -7.74
N ASN A 285 -16.34 -8.75 -7.09
CA ASN A 285 -14.98 -8.27 -7.34
C ASN A 285 -13.98 -9.15 -6.59
N VAL A 286 -13.21 -9.95 -7.31
CA VAL A 286 -12.13 -10.76 -6.74
C VAL A 286 -10.88 -9.90 -6.68
N ILE A 287 -10.31 -9.73 -5.51
CA ILE A 287 -9.14 -8.88 -5.30
C ILE A 287 -7.89 -9.63 -5.75
N ILE A 288 -7.19 -9.06 -6.72
CA ILE A 288 -5.93 -9.61 -7.25
C ILE A 288 -4.78 -9.12 -6.35
N PRO A 289 -3.91 -10.01 -5.86
CA PRO A 289 -2.76 -9.61 -5.08
C PRO A 289 -1.73 -8.84 -5.92
N PRO A 290 -0.78 -8.13 -5.29
CA PRO A 290 0.34 -7.54 -6.01
C PRO A 290 1.19 -8.61 -6.71
N LYS A 291 2.03 -8.18 -7.65
CA LYS A 291 2.94 -9.09 -8.36
C LYS A 291 3.83 -9.83 -7.35
N GLY A 292 3.86 -11.15 -7.43
CA GLY A 292 4.58 -12.00 -6.48
C GLY A 292 3.74 -12.49 -5.30
N GLY A 293 2.56 -11.89 -5.05
CA GLY A 293 1.71 -12.18 -3.90
C GLY A 293 1.91 -11.21 -2.74
N HIS A 294 1.01 -11.22 -1.79
CA HIS A 294 1.08 -10.35 -0.60
C HIS A 294 2.32 -10.64 0.24
N GLY A 295 3.17 -9.64 0.43
CA GLY A 295 4.41 -9.71 1.21
C GLY A 295 5.63 -10.13 0.41
N SER A 296 5.54 -10.31 -0.91
CA SER A 296 6.67 -10.75 -1.74
C SER A 296 7.79 -9.71 -1.77
N ASP A 297 7.42 -8.44 -1.91
CA ASP A 297 8.34 -7.30 -1.89
C ASP A 297 7.64 -6.06 -1.35
N ALA A 298 7.89 -5.75 -0.08
CA ALA A 298 7.28 -4.59 0.58
C ALA A 298 7.64 -3.25 -0.09
N LEU A 299 8.81 -3.16 -0.73
CA LEU A 299 9.26 -1.95 -1.43
C LEU A 299 8.46 -1.64 -2.71
N ILE A 300 7.78 -2.65 -3.25
CA ILE A 300 6.94 -2.52 -4.46
C ILE A 300 5.46 -2.47 -4.09
N GLU A 301 5.08 -3.13 -2.98
CA GLU A 301 3.68 -3.29 -2.59
C GLU A 301 3.13 -2.09 -1.80
N LEU A 302 4.00 -1.38 -1.07
CA LEU A 302 3.66 -0.30 -0.14
C LEU A 302 4.17 1.05 -0.66
#